data_2868a8c85d6e0023f899443e8e89a41e
#
_entry.id   2868a8c85d6e0023f899443e8e89a41e
#
_cell.length_a   1.000
_cell.length_b   1.000
_cell.length_c   1.000
_cell.angle_alpha   90.00
_cell.angle_beta   90.00
_cell.angle_gamma   90.00
#
_symmetry.space_group_name_H-M   'P 1'
#
loop_
_entity.id
_entity.type
_entity.pdbx_description
1 polymer ?
#
loop_
_entity_poly.entity_id
_entity_poly.type
_entity_poly.pdbx_seq_one_letter_code
_entity_poly.pdbx_strand_id
1 'polypeptide(L)'
;MTKIEEGYRFGLIGWPVEHSKSPALFSAAYAGKYAYDLIGDPDFEHCWNTFIEGPYRSVNVTAPFKAPAAARADFPDEAVQRMGAANILVKSPEGIIAHNSDYLGVRELLKAHVSTMRSVKVIGYGGAGKAAEAAAESLGFETEVLRHHEIAGGAEADIIIFTLPRAAEGTDRLRAKVLIEANYRDPAFGPGGIPVPEGCTYVPGTRWHLAQAITGYALMTGEEPDVEAMKKVAGKG
;
A
#
# COMPACT_ATOMS: atom_id res chain seq x y z
N MET A 1 1.25 -24.94 6.94
CA MET A 1 1.64 -23.66 7.57
C MET A 1 2.50 -23.97 8.79
N THR A 2 3.76 -23.59 8.78
CA THR A 2 4.70 -23.81 9.91
C THR A 2 4.27 -22.86 11.03
N LYS A 3 4.04 -23.38 12.25
CA LYS A 3 3.81 -22.56 13.45
C LYS A 3 4.95 -21.54 13.59
N ILE A 4 4.62 -20.27 13.82
CA ILE A 4 5.60 -19.24 14.14
C ILE A 4 6.23 -19.65 15.48
N GLU A 5 7.53 -19.91 15.49
CA GLU A 5 8.26 -20.24 16.72
C GLU A 5 8.28 -19.02 17.66
N GLU A 6 8.26 -19.27 18.97
CA GLU A 6 8.41 -18.21 19.98
C GLU A 6 9.74 -17.48 19.78
N GLY A 7 9.69 -16.13 19.68
CA GLY A 7 10.88 -15.28 19.54
C GLY A 7 11.05 -14.58 18.21
N TYR A 8 10.25 -14.87 17.20
CA TYR A 8 10.30 -14.11 15.94
C TYR A 8 9.81 -12.68 16.12
N ARG A 9 10.54 -11.76 15.47
CA ARG A 9 10.22 -10.34 15.40
C ARG A 9 9.77 -9.96 13.99
N PHE A 10 9.10 -8.84 13.92
CA PHE A 10 8.68 -8.19 12.69
C PHE A 10 9.23 -6.75 12.69
N GLY A 11 9.16 -6.06 11.58
CA GLY A 11 9.65 -4.69 11.56
C GLY A 11 9.31 -3.90 10.31
N LEU A 12 9.80 -2.67 10.29
CA LEU A 12 9.71 -1.76 9.16
C LEU A 12 11.10 -1.23 8.80
N ILE A 13 11.53 -1.48 7.58
CA ILE A 13 12.74 -0.91 6.97
C ILE A 13 12.38 0.35 6.22
N GLY A 14 13.13 1.43 6.41
CA GLY A 14 12.95 2.69 5.68
C GLY A 14 13.72 3.86 6.28
N TRP A 15 13.61 5.04 5.66
CA TRP A 15 14.24 6.24 6.21
C TRP A 15 13.54 7.53 5.73
N PRO A 16 13.12 8.41 6.66
CA PRO A 16 12.95 8.21 8.11
C PRO A 16 11.71 7.38 8.45
N VAL A 17 11.69 6.66 9.57
CA VAL A 17 10.57 5.75 9.95
C VAL A 17 9.94 6.06 11.32
N GLU A 18 10.48 6.99 12.08
CA GLU A 18 10.12 7.29 13.47
C GLU A 18 8.63 7.67 13.63
N HIS A 19 8.06 8.25 12.59
CA HIS A 19 6.64 8.69 12.58
C HIS A 19 5.67 7.64 12.02
N SER A 20 6.16 6.40 11.80
CA SER A 20 5.33 5.34 11.25
C SER A 20 4.24 4.90 12.24
N LYS A 21 3.01 4.75 11.73
CA LYS A 21 1.88 4.17 12.48
C LYS A 21 1.88 2.63 12.46
N SER A 22 2.79 2.01 11.69
CA SER A 22 2.84 0.55 11.53
C SER A 22 2.99 -0.22 12.85
N PRO A 23 3.83 0.18 13.83
CA PRO A 23 3.94 -0.56 15.08
C PRO A 23 2.62 -0.65 15.85
N ALA A 24 1.89 0.46 15.96
CA ALA A 24 0.60 0.50 16.66
C ALA A 24 -0.47 -0.33 15.94
N LEU A 25 -0.49 -0.25 14.61
CA LEU A 25 -1.44 -1.00 13.78
C LEU A 25 -1.16 -2.51 13.80
N PHE A 26 0.12 -2.90 13.76
CA PHE A 26 0.55 -4.30 13.85
C PHE A 26 0.27 -4.88 15.25
N SER A 27 0.55 -4.12 16.31
CA SER A 27 0.21 -4.51 17.68
C SER A 27 -1.30 -4.73 17.86
N ALA A 28 -2.14 -3.85 17.29
CA ALA A 28 -3.59 -4.04 17.32
C ALA A 28 -4.04 -5.28 16.54
N ALA A 29 -3.42 -5.55 15.37
CA ALA A 29 -3.74 -6.68 14.53
C ALA A 29 -3.57 -8.04 15.23
N TYR A 30 -2.65 -8.12 16.19
CA TYR A 30 -2.28 -9.37 16.87
C TYR A 30 -2.31 -9.27 18.39
N ALA A 31 -3.04 -8.30 18.96
CA ALA A 31 -3.18 -8.09 20.41
C ALA A 31 -1.82 -8.04 21.16
N GLY A 32 -0.80 -7.47 20.52
CA GLY A 32 0.56 -7.36 21.09
C GLY A 32 1.35 -8.68 21.15
N LYS A 33 0.87 -9.75 20.51
CA LYS A 33 1.52 -11.08 20.49
C LYS A 33 2.95 -11.04 19.95
N TYR A 34 3.23 -10.15 18.99
CA TYR A 34 4.50 -10.08 18.28
C TYR A 34 5.20 -8.74 18.48
N ALA A 35 6.52 -8.77 18.62
CA ALA A 35 7.35 -7.58 18.60
C ALA A 35 7.45 -7.02 17.17
N TYR A 36 7.39 -5.68 17.04
CA TYR A 36 7.51 -4.98 15.77
C TYR A 36 8.43 -3.77 15.92
N ASP A 37 9.56 -3.77 15.23
CA ASP A 37 10.62 -2.77 15.34
C ASP A 37 10.64 -1.80 14.17
N LEU A 38 11.18 -0.61 14.42
CA LEU A 38 11.55 0.33 13.38
C LEU A 38 13.03 0.18 13.07
N ILE A 39 13.36 -0.24 11.85
CA ILE A 39 14.74 -0.43 11.36
C ILE A 39 15.02 0.74 10.44
N GLY A 40 15.33 1.90 11.05
CA GLY A 40 15.55 3.18 10.37
C GLY A 40 17.02 3.47 10.20
N ASP A 41 17.52 3.49 8.96
CA ASP A 41 18.86 3.92 8.60
C ASP A 41 18.86 4.48 7.17
N PRO A 42 19.64 5.53 6.85
CA PRO A 42 19.76 6.02 5.48
C PRO A 42 20.45 5.03 4.53
N ASP A 43 21.20 4.06 5.07
CA ASP A 43 21.85 3.00 4.31
C ASP A 43 20.96 1.75 4.23
N PHE A 44 20.54 1.41 3.01
CA PHE A 44 19.76 0.20 2.76
C PHE A 44 20.50 -1.08 3.14
N GLU A 45 21.81 -1.17 2.90
CA GLU A 45 22.59 -2.36 3.22
C GLU A 45 22.65 -2.61 4.73
N HIS A 46 22.74 -1.55 5.53
CA HIS A 46 22.64 -1.68 6.98
C HIS A 46 21.28 -2.22 7.43
N CYS A 47 20.20 -1.68 6.89
CA CYS A 47 18.84 -2.18 7.16
C CYS A 47 18.64 -3.62 6.70
N TRP A 48 19.14 -3.95 5.51
CA TRP A 48 19.07 -5.30 4.95
C TRP A 48 19.80 -6.32 5.82
N ASN A 49 21.05 -6.04 6.21
CA ASN A 49 21.84 -6.92 7.06
C ASN A 49 21.21 -7.08 8.44
N THR A 50 20.66 -6.01 9.02
CA THR A 50 19.88 -6.07 10.27
C THR A 50 18.70 -7.03 10.14
N PHE A 51 17.98 -6.98 9.02
CA PHE A 51 16.91 -7.94 8.76
C PHE A 51 17.42 -9.35 8.60
N ILE A 52 18.47 -9.59 7.77
CA ILE A 52 18.95 -10.93 7.45
C ILE A 52 19.57 -11.61 8.67
N GLU A 53 20.40 -10.91 9.43
CA GLU A 53 21.15 -11.48 10.58
C GLU A 53 20.32 -11.50 11.87
N GLY A 54 19.32 -10.63 11.96
CA GLY A 54 18.46 -10.49 13.13
C GLY A 54 17.36 -11.55 13.22
N PRO A 55 16.63 -11.59 14.35
CA PRO A 55 15.57 -12.56 14.62
C PRO A 55 14.25 -12.24 13.90
N TYR A 56 14.31 -11.53 12.78
CA TYR A 56 13.14 -11.12 12.02
C TYR A 56 12.62 -12.25 11.13
N ARG A 57 11.33 -12.55 11.23
CA ARG A 57 10.63 -13.43 10.32
C ARG A 57 10.33 -12.72 9.01
N SER A 58 9.89 -11.47 9.13
CA SER A 58 9.42 -10.66 8.01
C SER A 58 9.51 -9.17 8.36
N VAL A 59 9.65 -8.32 7.34
CA VAL A 59 9.63 -6.87 7.50
C VAL A 59 8.78 -6.19 6.42
N ASN A 60 8.14 -5.09 6.79
CA ASN A 60 7.68 -4.12 5.81
C ASN A 60 8.86 -3.29 5.29
N VAL A 61 8.73 -2.77 4.08
CA VAL A 61 9.68 -1.84 3.49
C VAL A 61 8.95 -0.59 3.01
N THR A 62 9.46 0.58 3.40
CA THR A 62 8.94 1.86 2.94
C THR A 62 9.99 2.66 2.16
N ALA A 63 9.65 3.89 1.79
CA ALA A 63 10.57 4.78 1.09
C ALA A 63 11.87 4.98 1.89
N PRO A 64 13.02 5.07 1.20
CA PRO A 64 13.21 4.99 -0.25
C PRO A 64 13.51 3.57 -0.77
N PHE A 65 13.36 2.53 0.05
CA PHE A 65 14.00 1.22 -0.12
C PHE A 65 13.15 0.16 -0.86
N LYS A 66 11.94 0.50 -1.34
CA LYS A 66 11.07 -0.47 -2.03
C LYS A 66 11.69 -1.07 -3.31
N ALA A 67 12.44 -0.27 -4.07
CA ALA A 67 13.08 -0.75 -5.29
C ALA A 67 14.33 -1.61 -5.01
N PRO A 68 15.30 -1.21 -4.17
CA PRO A 68 16.41 -2.09 -3.81
C PRO A 68 15.94 -3.37 -3.11
N ALA A 69 14.87 -3.34 -2.30
CA ALA A 69 14.30 -4.54 -1.68
C ALA A 69 13.76 -5.53 -2.72
N ALA A 70 13.07 -5.04 -3.76
CA ALA A 70 12.60 -5.88 -4.86
C ALA A 70 13.77 -6.51 -5.63
N ALA A 71 14.81 -5.72 -5.90
CA ALA A 71 15.99 -6.19 -6.65
C ALA A 71 16.83 -7.22 -5.88
N ARG A 72 16.75 -7.22 -4.55
CA ARG A 72 17.55 -8.10 -3.68
C ARG A 72 16.83 -9.39 -3.26
N ALA A 73 15.52 -9.46 -3.43
CA ALA A 73 14.74 -10.64 -3.07
C ALA A 73 14.98 -11.79 -4.05
N ASP A 74 15.05 -13.03 -3.50
CA ASP A 74 15.25 -14.24 -4.29
C ASP A 74 13.98 -14.64 -5.06
N PHE A 75 12.81 -14.42 -4.45
CA PHE A 75 11.50 -14.83 -4.98
C PHE A 75 10.51 -13.66 -4.98
N PRO A 76 10.67 -12.67 -5.89
CA PRO A 76 9.67 -11.62 -6.06
C PRO A 76 8.41 -12.20 -6.71
N ASP A 77 7.23 -11.88 -6.15
CA ASP A 77 5.96 -12.25 -6.79
C ASP A 77 5.73 -11.47 -8.11
N GLU A 78 4.71 -11.87 -8.87
CA GLU A 78 4.42 -11.27 -10.18
C GLU A 78 4.20 -9.75 -10.10
N ALA A 79 3.53 -9.27 -9.05
CA ALA A 79 3.30 -7.85 -8.85
C ALA A 79 4.62 -7.10 -8.59
N VAL A 80 5.50 -7.67 -7.76
CA VAL A 80 6.83 -7.10 -7.49
C VAL A 80 7.69 -7.09 -8.75
N GLN A 81 7.71 -8.18 -9.51
CA GLN A 81 8.44 -8.26 -10.78
C GLN A 81 7.99 -7.17 -11.77
N ARG A 82 6.67 -6.99 -11.90
CA ARG A 82 6.08 -6.00 -12.78
C ARG A 82 6.37 -4.56 -12.35
N MET A 83 6.27 -4.27 -11.04
CA MET A 83 6.41 -2.90 -10.53
C MET A 83 7.85 -2.51 -10.21
N GLY A 84 8.75 -3.47 -10.02
CA GLY A 84 10.10 -3.24 -9.54
C GLY A 84 10.14 -2.67 -8.11
N ALA A 85 9.14 -2.98 -7.29
CA ALA A 85 9.02 -2.44 -5.93
C ALA A 85 8.39 -3.45 -4.97
N ALA A 86 9.07 -3.74 -3.85
CA ALA A 86 8.56 -4.57 -2.77
C ALA A 86 8.35 -3.73 -1.51
N ASN A 87 7.26 -3.98 -0.79
CA ASN A 87 7.05 -3.39 0.52
C ASN A 87 6.85 -4.42 1.64
N ILE A 88 7.04 -5.71 1.32
CA ILE A 88 7.08 -6.81 2.28
C ILE A 88 8.20 -7.78 1.87
N LEU A 89 9.02 -8.17 2.82
CA LEU A 89 10.02 -9.22 2.69
C LEU A 89 9.73 -10.30 3.74
N VAL A 90 9.73 -11.57 3.33
CA VAL A 90 9.49 -12.72 4.20
C VAL A 90 10.64 -13.69 4.05
N LYS A 91 11.27 -14.09 5.17
CA LYS A 91 12.26 -15.17 5.16
C LYS A 91 11.57 -16.51 4.94
N SER A 92 12.10 -17.30 4.02
CA SER A 92 11.75 -18.71 3.82
C SER A 92 13.02 -19.58 3.89
N PRO A 93 12.89 -20.91 4.00
CA PRO A 93 14.04 -21.79 3.93
C PRO A 93 14.82 -21.70 2.61
N GLU A 94 14.15 -21.30 1.53
CA GLU A 94 14.72 -21.21 0.18
C GLU A 94 15.33 -19.83 -0.10
N GLY A 95 14.98 -18.79 0.68
CA GLY A 95 15.46 -17.41 0.48
C GLY A 95 14.39 -16.38 0.85
N ILE A 96 14.55 -15.17 0.35
CA ILE A 96 13.68 -14.02 0.63
C ILE A 96 12.57 -13.91 -0.39
N ILE A 97 11.32 -14.05 0.06
CA ILE A 97 10.12 -13.81 -0.75
C ILE A 97 9.76 -12.33 -0.64
N ALA A 98 9.43 -11.70 -1.77
CA ALA A 98 9.01 -10.31 -1.79
C ALA A 98 7.58 -10.15 -2.33
N HIS A 99 6.80 -9.29 -1.65
CA HIS A 99 5.43 -8.93 -2.02
C HIS A 99 5.23 -7.42 -2.04
N ASN A 100 4.11 -6.99 -2.63
CA ASN A 100 3.69 -5.59 -2.60
C ASN A 100 2.25 -5.47 -2.10
N SER A 101 2.07 -5.04 -0.84
CA SER A 101 0.75 -4.88 -0.24
C SER A 101 0.01 -3.62 -0.68
N ASP A 102 0.68 -2.61 -1.25
CA ASP A 102 -0.02 -1.47 -1.87
C ASP A 102 -0.87 -1.96 -3.04
N TYR A 103 -0.29 -2.83 -3.88
CA TYR A 103 -1.01 -3.52 -4.96
C TYR A 103 -2.17 -4.38 -4.42
N LEU A 104 -1.92 -5.20 -3.42
CA LEU A 104 -2.96 -6.08 -2.85
C LEU A 104 -4.09 -5.26 -2.22
N GLY A 105 -3.76 -4.18 -1.51
CA GLY A 105 -4.74 -3.32 -0.87
C GLY A 105 -5.68 -2.63 -1.85
N VAL A 106 -5.15 -2.02 -2.92
CA VAL A 106 -6.02 -1.38 -3.92
C VAL A 106 -6.78 -2.41 -4.76
N ARG A 107 -6.19 -3.58 -5.00
CA ARG A 107 -6.88 -4.69 -5.68
C ARG A 107 -8.10 -5.16 -4.89
N GLU A 108 -8.02 -5.25 -3.56
CA GLU A 108 -9.19 -5.56 -2.72
C GLU A 108 -10.28 -4.48 -2.83
N LEU A 109 -9.92 -3.20 -2.86
CA LEU A 109 -10.88 -2.12 -3.06
C LEU A 109 -11.58 -2.19 -4.42
N LEU A 110 -10.85 -2.57 -5.46
CA LEU A 110 -11.37 -2.66 -6.83
C LEU A 110 -12.26 -3.87 -7.08
N LYS A 111 -12.08 -4.98 -6.36
CA LYS A 111 -12.85 -6.23 -6.54
C LYS A 111 -14.37 -6.02 -6.47
N ALA A 112 -14.84 -5.12 -5.62
CA ALA A 112 -16.27 -4.82 -5.47
C ALA A 112 -16.91 -4.20 -6.73
N HIS A 113 -16.10 -3.74 -7.69
CA HIS A 113 -16.55 -2.97 -8.86
C HIS A 113 -16.40 -3.71 -10.20
N VAL A 114 -15.75 -4.87 -10.22
CA VAL A 114 -15.42 -5.63 -11.45
C VAL A 114 -16.66 -5.98 -12.29
N SER A 115 -17.80 -6.26 -11.65
CA SER A 115 -19.03 -6.65 -12.35
C SER A 115 -19.84 -5.48 -12.92
N THR A 116 -19.59 -4.25 -12.46
CA THR A 116 -20.43 -3.08 -12.73
C THR A 116 -19.70 -1.92 -13.41
N MET A 117 -18.38 -1.93 -13.43
CA MET A 117 -17.54 -0.86 -13.96
C MET A 117 -16.50 -1.42 -14.93
N ARG A 118 -16.03 -0.59 -15.86
CA ARG A 118 -15.11 -1.02 -16.91
C ARG A 118 -13.84 -0.20 -16.98
N SER A 119 -13.93 1.11 -16.83
CA SER A 119 -12.80 2.01 -17.03
C SER A 119 -12.20 2.48 -15.71
N VAL A 120 -10.88 2.46 -15.64
CA VAL A 120 -10.09 3.00 -14.52
C VAL A 120 -9.10 4.02 -15.05
N LYS A 121 -9.09 5.23 -14.48
CA LYS A 121 -7.99 6.18 -14.68
C LYS A 121 -7.19 6.33 -13.41
N VAL A 122 -5.88 6.09 -13.54
CA VAL A 122 -4.92 6.28 -12.45
C VAL A 122 -4.25 7.64 -12.63
N ILE A 123 -4.40 8.53 -11.67
CA ILE A 123 -3.80 9.87 -11.72
C ILE A 123 -2.56 9.90 -10.85
N GLY A 124 -1.39 10.07 -11.51
CA GLY A 124 -0.07 9.99 -10.91
C GLY A 124 0.62 8.65 -11.16
N TYR A 125 1.95 8.67 -11.30
CA TYR A 125 2.75 7.49 -11.66
C TYR A 125 3.94 7.25 -10.73
N GLY A 126 3.76 7.54 -9.45
CA GLY A 126 4.65 7.12 -8.37
C GLY A 126 4.44 5.66 -7.97
N GLY A 127 5.00 5.24 -6.84
CA GLY A 127 4.84 3.86 -6.35
C GLY A 127 3.37 3.43 -6.18
N ALA A 128 2.52 4.30 -5.62
CA ALA A 128 1.08 4.04 -5.49
C ALA A 128 0.37 3.97 -6.86
N GLY A 129 0.75 4.85 -7.81
CA GLY A 129 0.17 4.83 -9.16
C GLY A 129 0.48 3.53 -9.90
N LYS A 130 1.72 3.06 -9.85
CA LYS A 130 2.12 1.76 -10.43
C LYS A 130 1.36 0.59 -9.79
N ALA A 131 1.17 0.63 -8.47
CA ALA A 131 0.41 -0.40 -7.77
C ALA A 131 -1.08 -0.39 -8.19
N ALA A 132 -1.66 0.81 -8.36
CA ALA A 132 -3.04 0.98 -8.81
C ALA A 132 -3.25 0.49 -10.24
N GLU A 133 -2.36 0.85 -11.16
CA GLU A 133 -2.36 0.39 -12.56
C GLU A 133 -2.29 -1.14 -12.61
N ALA A 134 -1.27 -1.74 -11.99
CA ALA A 134 -1.09 -3.17 -11.97
C ALA A 134 -2.31 -3.92 -11.40
N ALA A 135 -2.91 -3.38 -10.32
CA ALA A 135 -4.10 -3.96 -9.70
C ALA A 135 -5.34 -3.87 -10.60
N ALA A 136 -5.58 -2.72 -11.24
CA ALA A 136 -6.71 -2.53 -12.15
C ALA A 136 -6.62 -3.46 -13.37
N GLU A 137 -5.46 -3.54 -14.01
CA GLU A 137 -5.24 -4.43 -15.15
C GLU A 137 -5.33 -5.91 -14.77
N SER A 138 -4.85 -6.32 -13.58
CA SER A 138 -4.98 -7.70 -13.10
C SER A 138 -6.42 -8.14 -12.89
N LEU A 139 -7.35 -7.21 -12.76
CA LEU A 139 -8.78 -7.42 -12.61
C LEU A 139 -9.55 -7.25 -13.94
N GLY A 140 -8.85 -6.92 -15.04
CA GLY A 140 -9.44 -6.80 -16.37
C GLY A 140 -10.09 -5.45 -16.65
N PHE A 141 -9.79 -4.42 -15.90
CA PHE A 141 -10.24 -3.06 -16.21
C PHE A 141 -9.50 -2.48 -17.41
N GLU A 142 -10.20 -1.68 -18.21
CA GLU A 142 -9.59 -0.78 -19.19
C GLU A 142 -8.90 0.36 -18.43
N THR A 143 -7.57 0.31 -18.36
CA THR A 143 -6.78 1.17 -17.46
C THR A 143 -5.99 2.19 -18.26
N GLU A 144 -6.09 3.47 -17.89
CA GLU A 144 -5.30 4.57 -18.41
C GLU A 144 -4.58 5.29 -17.27
N VAL A 145 -3.30 5.60 -17.47
CA VAL A 145 -2.50 6.37 -16.49
C VAL A 145 -2.32 7.79 -16.99
N LEU A 146 -2.67 8.76 -16.15
CA LEU A 146 -2.53 10.18 -16.44
C LEU A 146 -1.53 10.83 -15.47
N ARG A 147 -0.62 11.61 -16.01
CA ARG A 147 0.31 12.44 -15.22
C ARG A 147 -0.38 13.74 -14.79
N HIS A 148 0.17 14.42 -13.79
CA HIS A 148 -0.42 15.64 -13.22
C HIS A 148 -0.72 16.74 -14.25
N HIS A 149 0.08 16.87 -15.31
CA HIS A 149 -0.14 17.86 -16.37
C HIS A 149 -1.17 17.44 -17.42
N GLU A 150 -1.53 16.18 -17.47
CA GLU A 150 -2.50 15.63 -18.44
C GLU A 150 -3.94 15.78 -17.97
N ILE A 151 -4.14 16.15 -16.70
CA ILE A 151 -5.49 16.36 -16.13
C ILE A 151 -5.94 17.82 -16.09
N ALA A 152 -5.20 18.75 -16.72
CA ALA A 152 -5.56 20.18 -16.73
C ALA A 152 -6.97 20.43 -17.29
N GLY A 153 -7.44 19.61 -18.24
CA GLY A 153 -8.81 19.62 -18.76
C GLY A 153 -9.84 18.85 -17.91
N GLY A 154 -9.41 18.19 -16.85
CA GLY A 154 -10.19 17.20 -16.12
C GLY A 154 -9.99 15.77 -16.66
N ALA A 155 -10.66 14.80 -16.05
CA ALA A 155 -10.68 13.41 -16.51
C ALA A 155 -12.00 12.75 -16.10
N GLU A 156 -12.47 11.79 -16.90
CA GLU A 156 -13.69 11.03 -16.62
C GLU A 156 -13.45 9.52 -16.80
N ALA A 157 -13.93 8.72 -15.86
CA ALA A 157 -13.92 7.26 -15.89
C ALA A 157 -14.98 6.69 -14.93
N ASP A 158 -15.24 5.38 -14.99
CA ASP A 158 -16.06 4.74 -13.96
C ASP A 158 -15.38 4.85 -12.59
N ILE A 159 -14.06 4.58 -12.54
CA ILE A 159 -13.24 4.68 -11.34
C ILE A 159 -12.07 5.61 -11.62
N ILE A 160 -11.83 6.55 -10.73
CA ILE A 160 -10.58 7.33 -10.70
C ILE A 160 -9.80 6.93 -9.44
N ILE A 161 -8.51 6.61 -9.61
CA ILE A 161 -7.58 6.35 -8.52
C ILE A 161 -6.58 7.51 -8.49
N PHE A 162 -6.70 8.36 -7.48
CA PHE A 162 -5.89 9.57 -7.32
C PHE A 162 -4.70 9.29 -6.41
N THR A 163 -3.49 9.39 -6.97
CA THR A 163 -2.24 9.06 -6.28
C THR A 163 -1.25 10.22 -6.20
N LEU A 164 -1.64 11.41 -6.63
CA LEU A 164 -0.80 12.60 -6.48
C LEU A 164 -0.69 13.02 -5.01
N PRO A 165 0.47 13.52 -4.56
CA PRO A 165 0.64 13.99 -3.18
C PRO A 165 -0.12 15.30 -2.88
N ARG A 166 -0.54 16.01 -3.92
CA ARG A 166 -1.29 17.27 -3.86
C ARG A 166 -2.23 17.40 -5.05
N ALA A 167 -3.26 18.21 -4.90
CA ALA A 167 -4.10 18.61 -6.02
C ALA A 167 -3.26 19.32 -7.11
N ALA A 168 -3.59 19.03 -8.36
CA ALA A 168 -3.03 19.68 -9.55
C ALA A 168 -4.16 20.42 -10.30
N GLU A 169 -3.80 21.24 -11.29
CA GLU A 169 -4.79 21.87 -12.17
C GLU A 169 -5.70 20.79 -12.81
N GLY A 170 -7.00 20.99 -12.73
CA GLY A 170 -8.01 20.06 -13.25
C GLY A 170 -8.49 18.99 -12.27
N THR A 171 -7.89 18.89 -11.07
CA THR A 171 -8.35 17.95 -10.04
C THR A 171 -9.82 18.20 -9.64
N ASP A 172 -10.28 19.45 -9.65
CA ASP A 172 -11.66 19.86 -9.40
C ASP A 172 -12.63 19.49 -10.53
N ARG A 173 -12.09 19.12 -11.69
CA ARG A 173 -12.83 18.73 -12.91
C ARG A 173 -12.88 17.22 -13.13
N LEU A 174 -12.44 16.42 -12.17
CA LEU A 174 -12.54 14.97 -12.23
C LEU A 174 -14.00 14.52 -12.10
N ARG A 175 -14.38 13.50 -12.86
CA ARG A 175 -15.73 12.89 -12.84
C ARG A 175 -15.59 11.37 -12.78
N ALA A 176 -16.17 10.76 -11.75
CA ALA A 176 -16.15 9.32 -11.58
C ALA A 176 -17.36 8.84 -10.77
N LYS A 177 -17.75 7.58 -10.93
CA LYS A 177 -18.70 6.92 -10.03
C LYS A 177 -18.03 6.55 -8.70
N VAL A 178 -16.74 6.21 -8.75
CA VAL A 178 -15.91 5.91 -7.58
C VAL A 178 -14.59 6.67 -7.68
N LEU A 179 -14.24 7.37 -6.62
CA LEU A 179 -12.95 8.06 -6.46
C LEU A 179 -12.18 7.43 -5.30
N ILE A 180 -11.08 6.76 -5.60
CA ILE A 180 -10.17 6.18 -4.61
C ILE A 180 -8.97 7.11 -4.47
N GLU A 181 -8.67 7.56 -3.26
CA GLU A 181 -7.50 8.39 -2.99
C GLU A 181 -6.43 7.58 -2.26
N ALA A 182 -5.16 7.73 -2.67
CA ALA A 182 -4.04 7.06 -2.00
C ALA A 182 -3.53 7.86 -0.79
N ASN A 183 -3.65 9.19 -0.84
CA ASN A 183 -3.14 10.05 0.22
C ASN A 183 -4.03 10.01 1.47
N TYR A 184 -3.48 9.49 2.57
CA TYR A 184 -4.22 9.35 3.83
C TYR A 184 -3.80 10.38 4.90
N ARG A 185 -2.68 11.10 4.69
CA ARG A 185 -2.17 12.10 5.65
C ARG A 185 -2.69 13.50 5.36
N ASP A 186 -2.70 13.84 4.09
CA ASP A 186 -3.10 15.16 3.59
C ASP A 186 -3.96 14.97 2.33
N PRO A 187 -5.23 14.54 2.49
CA PRO A 187 -6.09 14.20 1.37
C PRO A 187 -6.41 15.43 0.52
N ALA A 188 -6.43 15.25 -0.79
CA ALA A 188 -6.78 16.30 -1.73
C ALA A 188 -8.30 16.58 -1.73
N PHE A 189 -9.11 15.56 -1.37
CA PHE A 189 -10.57 15.62 -1.41
C PHE A 189 -11.19 15.60 -0.01
N GLY A 190 -12.36 16.24 0.12
CA GLY A 190 -13.14 16.22 1.34
C GLY A 190 -13.04 17.52 2.16
N PRO A 191 -13.29 17.50 3.46
CA PRO A 191 -13.33 18.70 4.29
C PRO A 191 -12.01 19.49 4.25
N GLY A 192 -12.09 20.75 3.82
CA GLY A 192 -10.90 21.62 3.69
C GLY A 192 -10.11 21.46 2.38
N GLY A 193 -10.44 20.47 1.54
CA GLY A 193 -9.86 20.24 0.23
C GLY A 193 -10.86 20.46 -0.90
N ILE A 194 -10.61 19.80 -2.04
CA ILE A 194 -11.50 19.83 -3.20
C ILE A 194 -12.78 19.05 -2.87
N PRO A 195 -13.96 19.59 -3.19
CA PRO A 195 -15.22 18.85 -3.02
C PRO A 195 -15.20 17.52 -3.80
N VAL A 196 -15.68 16.46 -3.17
CA VAL A 196 -15.90 15.19 -3.86
C VAL A 196 -16.92 15.42 -4.98
N PRO A 197 -16.70 14.91 -6.22
CA PRO A 197 -17.65 15.05 -7.31
C PRO A 197 -19.05 14.57 -6.91
N GLU A 198 -20.10 15.29 -7.37
CA GLU A 198 -21.49 14.94 -7.07
C GLU A 198 -21.83 13.52 -7.57
N GLY A 199 -22.54 12.75 -6.75
CA GLY A 199 -22.92 11.36 -7.07
C GLY A 199 -21.76 10.36 -7.02
N CYS A 200 -20.55 10.79 -6.66
CA CYS A 200 -19.37 9.94 -6.57
C CYS A 200 -19.26 9.26 -5.20
N THR A 201 -18.95 7.98 -5.19
CA THR A 201 -18.54 7.27 -3.96
C THR A 201 -17.06 7.53 -3.69
N TYR A 202 -16.77 8.26 -2.63
CA TYR A 202 -15.39 8.55 -2.23
C TYR A 202 -14.83 7.46 -1.30
N VAL A 203 -13.67 6.93 -1.66
CA VAL A 203 -12.89 5.99 -0.86
C VAL A 203 -11.60 6.70 -0.39
N PRO A 204 -11.55 7.13 0.87
CA PRO A 204 -10.41 7.89 1.38
C PRO A 204 -9.15 7.02 1.47
N GLY A 205 -7.99 7.65 1.43
CA GLY A 205 -6.68 7.00 1.51
C GLY A 205 -6.48 6.14 2.76
N THR A 206 -7.16 6.47 3.85
CA THR A 206 -7.17 5.64 5.07
C THR A 206 -7.75 4.23 4.83
N ARG A 207 -8.70 4.07 3.89
CA ARG A 207 -9.25 2.76 3.49
C ARG A 207 -8.22 1.94 2.73
N TRP A 208 -7.48 2.56 1.80
CA TRP A 208 -6.39 1.89 1.09
C TRP A 208 -5.26 1.52 2.05
N HIS A 209 -4.84 2.47 2.90
CA HIS A 209 -3.81 2.22 3.91
C HIS A 209 -4.17 1.06 4.84
N LEU A 210 -5.42 0.95 5.26
CA LEU A 210 -5.90 -0.16 6.08
C LEU A 210 -5.92 -1.47 5.27
N ALA A 211 -6.44 -1.47 4.04
CA ALA A 211 -6.51 -2.66 3.19
C ALA A 211 -5.12 -3.25 2.92
N GLN A 212 -4.13 -2.41 2.59
CA GLN A 212 -2.75 -2.87 2.40
C GLN A 212 -2.11 -3.41 3.68
N ALA A 213 -2.45 -2.85 4.85
CA ALA A 213 -1.93 -3.35 6.12
C ALA A 213 -2.55 -4.72 6.48
N ILE A 214 -3.86 -4.91 6.26
CA ILE A 214 -4.55 -6.19 6.49
C ILE A 214 -3.90 -7.28 5.64
N THR A 215 -3.81 -7.08 4.32
CA THR A 215 -3.24 -8.08 3.40
C THR A 215 -1.74 -8.30 3.67
N GLY A 216 -1.01 -7.22 3.95
CA GLY A 216 0.42 -7.28 4.22
C GLY A 216 0.75 -8.02 5.51
N TYR A 217 0.04 -7.75 6.58
CA TYR A 217 0.31 -8.40 7.87
C TYR A 217 -0.05 -9.88 7.85
N ALA A 218 -1.12 -10.28 7.14
CA ALA A 218 -1.42 -11.70 6.92
C ALA A 218 -0.28 -12.42 6.19
N LEU A 219 0.32 -11.81 5.16
CA LEU A 219 1.49 -12.36 4.47
C LEU A 219 2.73 -12.46 5.39
N MET A 220 2.96 -11.44 6.21
CA MET A 220 4.11 -11.40 7.12
C MET A 220 4.06 -12.50 8.18
N THR A 221 2.90 -12.71 8.77
CA THR A 221 2.72 -13.64 9.91
C THR A 221 2.19 -15.00 9.51
N GLY A 222 1.47 -15.11 8.40
CA GLY A 222 0.69 -16.28 8.04
C GLY A 222 -0.58 -16.47 8.89
N GLU A 223 -0.96 -15.47 9.69
CA GLU A 223 -2.17 -15.45 10.53
C GLU A 223 -3.08 -14.29 10.09
N GLU A 224 -4.39 -14.50 10.20
CA GLU A 224 -5.37 -13.45 9.93
C GLU A 224 -5.30 -12.34 11.01
N PRO A 225 -5.20 -11.06 10.65
CA PRO A 225 -5.18 -9.96 11.61
C PRO A 225 -6.58 -9.65 12.16
N ASP A 226 -6.66 -9.12 13.39
CA ASP A 226 -7.91 -8.56 13.94
C ASP A 226 -8.23 -7.23 13.25
N VAL A 227 -9.05 -7.32 12.20
CA VAL A 227 -9.44 -6.16 11.37
C VAL A 227 -10.21 -5.12 12.17
N GLU A 228 -11.03 -5.52 13.14
CA GLU A 228 -11.82 -4.58 13.94
C GLU A 228 -10.94 -3.81 14.93
N ALA A 229 -9.94 -4.45 15.52
CA ALA A 229 -8.94 -3.77 16.32
C ALA A 229 -8.10 -2.79 15.49
N MET A 230 -7.70 -3.18 14.27
CA MET A 230 -6.97 -2.31 13.34
C MET A 230 -7.79 -1.08 12.93
N LYS A 231 -9.09 -1.22 12.62
CA LYS A 231 -9.99 -0.10 12.30
C LYS A 231 -10.06 0.93 13.44
N LYS A 232 -10.14 0.47 14.69
CA LYS A 232 -10.17 1.36 15.88
C LYS A 232 -8.90 2.20 16.02
N VAL A 233 -7.75 1.63 15.65
CA VAL A 233 -6.47 2.36 15.68
C VAL A 233 -6.35 3.30 14.47
N ALA A 234 -6.70 2.84 13.27
CA ALA A 234 -6.66 3.65 12.05
C ALA A 234 -7.60 4.87 12.10
N GLY A 235 -8.76 4.76 12.76
CA GLY A 235 -9.75 5.85 12.90
C GLY A 235 -9.45 6.89 13.99
N LYS A 236 -8.37 6.72 14.77
CA LYS A 236 -7.95 7.65 15.83
C LYS A 236 -6.86 8.64 15.38
N GLY A 237 -6.54 8.68 14.09
CA GLY A 237 -5.48 9.52 13.54
C GLY A 237 -5.97 10.60 12.60
#